data_44257903b5dc5e8b71b96f2fba58b7e8
#
_entry.id   44257903b5dc5e8b71b96f2fba58b7e8
#
_cell.length_a   1.000
_cell.length_b   1.000
_cell.length_c   1.000
_cell.angle_alpha   90.00
_cell.angle_beta   90.00
_cell.angle_gamma   90.00
#
_symmetry.space_group_name_H-M   'P 1'
#
loop_
_entity.id
_entity.type
_entity.pdbx_description
1 polymer ?
#
loop_
_entity_poly.entity_id
_entity_poly.type
_entity_poly.pdbx_seq_one_letter_code
_entity_poly.pdbx_strand_id
1 'polypeptide(L)'
;TIISVARAIIQLIIVGYLLKFIFNLENWLVTIVMQLFIVYNAARNGKKRSQGIPGAFYISWWGLLLSTTVTMSILVLTGVLKFEPYQMIPVTGMVAGNSMTAVGLVYRSLNQQFRDQQGQVFERLALGGSPKLAANSIVHEAIRTGMQPTIDTVRTYGLVSLPGMMSGLIMAGVDPIHAIKYQIMVVFMLLSATGISSVFASFMAYRKFFNERWQLQLPVKK
;
A
#
# COMPACT_ATOMS: atom_id res chain seq x y z
N THR A 1 10.79 -5.08 20.99
CA THR A 1 10.67 -3.59 20.82
C THR A 1 12.03 -2.90 20.71
N ILE A 2 12.99 -3.09 21.64
CA ILE A 2 14.31 -2.45 21.59
C ILE A 2 15.09 -2.82 20.32
N ILE A 3 15.11 -4.10 19.95
CA ILE A 3 15.76 -4.59 18.72
C ILE A 3 15.16 -3.94 17.47
N SER A 4 13.84 -3.72 17.46
CA SER A 4 13.17 -3.06 16.31
C SER A 4 13.56 -1.59 16.20
N VAL A 5 13.72 -0.89 17.32
CA VAL A 5 14.15 0.51 17.35
C VAL A 5 15.62 0.63 16.92
N ALA A 6 16.50 -0.19 17.48
CA ALA A 6 17.92 -0.20 17.09
C ALA A 6 18.09 -0.49 15.59
N ARG A 7 17.35 -1.48 15.08
CA ARG A 7 17.32 -1.80 13.65
C ARG A 7 16.83 -0.62 12.80
N ALA A 8 15.79 0.08 13.24
CA ALA A 8 15.27 1.25 12.52
C ALA A 8 16.31 2.38 12.45
N ILE A 9 17.01 2.67 13.54
CA ILE A 9 18.07 3.69 13.60
C ILE A 9 19.19 3.33 12.61
N ILE A 10 19.71 2.10 12.65
CA ILE A 10 20.77 1.65 11.76
C ILE A 10 20.30 1.73 10.29
N GLN A 11 19.07 1.29 9.99
CA GLN A 11 18.50 1.36 8.64
C GLN A 11 18.39 2.80 8.16
N LEU A 12 17.94 3.74 9.00
CA LEU A 12 17.83 5.15 8.63
C LEU A 12 19.18 5.78 8.34
N ILE A 13 20.21 5.47 9.13
CA ILE A 13 21.58 5.96 8.89
C ILE A 13 22.09 5.45 7.54
N ILE A 14 21.99 4.13 7.28
CA ILE A 14 22.44 3.52 6.02
C ILE A 14 21.71 4.13 4.84
N VAL A 15 20.38 4.25 4.93
CA VAL A 15 19.56 4.83 3.87
C VAL A 15 19.90 6.29 3.62
N GLY A 16 20.19 7.08 4.69
CA GLY A 16 20.60 8.48 4.54
C GLY A 16 21.88 8.64 3.70
N TYR A 17 22.93 7.86 4.01
CA TYR A 17 24.17 7.86 3.23
C TYR A 17 23.96 7.36 1.80
N LEU A 18 23.15 6.30 1.61
CA LEU A 18 22.84 5.76 0.30
C LEU A 18 22.08 6.78 -0.58
N LEU A 19 21.09 7.47 0.00
CA LEU A 19 20.35 8.50 -0.72
C LEU A 19 21.24 9.67 -1.13
N LYS A 20 22.16 10.13 -0.25
CA LYS A 20 23.12 11.16 -0.60
C LYS A 20 23.99 10.77 -1.81
N PHE A 21 24.43 9.52 -1.87
CA PHE A 21 25.20 9.00 -3.01
C PHE A 21 24.35 8.93 -4.29
N ILE A 22 23.11 8.43 -4.20
CA ILE A 22 22.19 8.29 -5.33
C ILE A 22 21.78 9.65 -5.90
N PHE A 23 21.52 10.63 -5.04
CA PHE A 23 21.13 11.98 -5.48
C PHE A 23 22.22 12.67 -6.28
N ASN A 24 23.50 12.39 -6.01
CA ASN A 24 24.63 12.94 -6.75
C ASN A 24 24.80 12.29 -8.14
N LEU A 25 24.19 11.11 -8.40
CA LEU A 25 24.34 10.42 -9.69
C LEU A 25 23.42 10.99 -10.79
N GLU A 26 22.35 11.71 -10.43
CA GLU A 26 21.35 12.31 -11.34
C GLU A 26 20.91 11.42 -12.52
N ASN A 27 20.96 10.10 -12.34
CA ASN A 27 20.71 9.12 -13.40
C ASN A 27 19.29 8.56 -13.28
N TRP A 28 18.51 8.71 -14.35
CA TRP A 28 17.12 8.22 -14.41
C TRP A 28 16.99 6.69 -14.25
N LEU A 29 17.97 5.92 -14.75
CA LEU A 29 17.99 4.47 -14.58
C LEU A 29 18.12 4.07 -13.10
N VAL A 30 18.99 4.75 -12.36
CA VAL A 30 19.17 4.51 -10.91
C VAL A 30 17.88 4.81 -10.16
N THR A 31 17.14 5.87 -10.56
CA THR A 31 15.84 6.21 -9.97
C THR A 31 14.83 5.08 -10.16
N ILE A 32 14.70 4.54 -11.38
CA ILE A 32 13.78 3.43 -11.68
C ILE A 32 14.18 2.16 -10.90
N VAL A 33 15.46 1.81 -10.89
CA VAL A 33 15.95 0.64 -10.15
C VAL A 33 15.64 0.76 -8.66
N MET A 34 15.83 1.94 -8.07
CA MET A 34 15.51 2.19 -6.66
C MET A 34 14.00 2.12 -6.39
N GLN A 35 13.16 2.64 -7.29
CA GLN A 35 11.71 2.50 -7.17
C GLN A 35 11.27 1.03 -7.20
N LEU A 36 11.81 0.25 -8.14
CA LEU A 36 11.54 -1.19 -8.22
C LEU A 36 12.02 -1.92 -6.96
N PHE A 37 13.19 -1.56 -6.43
CA PHE A 37 13.71 -2.11 -5.18
C PHE A 37 12.80 -1.81 -3.98
N ILE A 38 12.28 -0.58 -3.87
CA ILE A 38 11.32 -0.18 -2.83
C ILE A 38 10.04 -1.01 -2.94
N VAL A 39 9.46 -1.10 -4.14
CA VAL A 39 8.24 -1.88 -4.41
C VAL A 39 8.46 -3.37 -4.11
N TYR A 40 9.62 -3.93 -4.48
CA TYR A 40 9.97 -5.33 -4.17
C TYR A 40 10.00 -5.60 -2.67
N ASN A 41 10.67 -4.74 -1.91
CA ASN A 41 10.72 -4.87 -0.45
C ASN A 41 9.34 -4.70 0.20
N ALA A 42 8.54 -3.78 -0.30
CA ALA A 42 7.15 -3.58 0.14
C ALA A 42 6.30 -4.84 -0.15
N ALA A 43 6.42 -5.44 -1.34
CA ALA A 43 5.71 -6.66 -1.70
C ALA A 43 6.13 -7.86 -0.83
N ARG A 44 7.43 -8.00 -0.56
CA ARG A 44 7.96 -9.04 0.35
C ARG A 44 7.39 -8.90 1.77
N ASN A 45 7.26 -7.68 2.27
CA ASN A 45 6.62 -7.41 3.56
C ASN A 45 5.11 -7.63 3.52
N GLY A 46 4.43 -7.29 2.42
CA GLY A 46 3.02 -7.61 2.19
C GLY A 46 2.74 -9.12 2.27
N LYS A 47 3.60 -9.94 1.63
CA LYS A 47 3.54 -11.42 1.75
C LYS A 47 3.61 -11.89 3.21
N LYS A 48 4.48 -11.32 4.04
CA LYS A 48 4.59 -11.70 5.46
C LYS A 48 3.30 -11.47 6.24
N ARG A 49 2.47 -10.52 5.80
CA ARG A 49 1.19 -10.17 6.43
C ARG A 49 0.01 -10.97 5.88
N SER A 50 0.21 -11.79 4.83
CA SER A 50 -0.87 -12.50 4.11
C SER A 50 -1.45 -13.70 4.87
N GLN A 51 -0.82 -14.15 5.95
CA GLN A 51 -1.30 -15.27 6.79
C GLN A 51 -1.59 -16.56 5.98
N GLY A 52 -0.76 -16.87 4.98
CA GLY A 52 -0.85 -18.12 4.24
C GLY A 52 -1.59 -18.06 2.90
N ILE A 53 -2.07 -16.90 2.44
CA ILE A 53 -2.71 -16.78 1.11
C ILE A 53 -1.73 -17.20 0.00
N PRO A 54 -2.09 -18.19 -0.84
CA PRO A 54 -1.21 -18.65 -1.93
C PRO A 54 -0.95 -17.55 -2.94
N GLY A 55 0.31 -17.36 -3.33
CA GLY A 55 0.69 -16.35 -4.32
C GLY A 55 0.62 -14.89 -3.85
N ALA A 56 0.49 -14.65 -2.54
CA ALA A 56 0.39 -13.30 -1.96
C ALA A 56 1.55 -12.37 -2.33
N PHE A 57 2.75 -12.92 -2.57
CA PHE A 57 3.87 -12.11 -3.06
C PHE A 57 3.58 -11.50 -4.43
N TYR A 58 3.14 -12.31 -5.39
CA TYR A 58 2.83 -11.83 -6.75
C TYR A 58 1.66 -10.85 -6.76
N ILE A 59 0.63 -11.12 -5.96
CA ILE A 59 -0.51 -10.21 -5.82
C ILE A 59 -0.05 -8.87 -5.24
N SER A 60 0.75 -8.88 -4.19
CA SER A 60 1.32 -7.66 -3.60
C SER A 60 2.24 -6.94 -4.57
N TRP A 61 3.11 -7.68 -5.29
CA TRP A 61 4.04 -7.10 -6.26
C TRP A 61 3.31 -6.34 -7.36
N TRP A 62 2.37 -6.97 -8.03
CA TRP A 62 1.62 -6.34 -9.10
C TRP A 62 0.69 -5.23 -8.61
N GLY A 63 0.05 -5.42 -7.45
CA GLY A 63 -0.80 -4.39 -6.86
C GLY A 63 -0.03 -3.13 -6.44
N LEU A 64 1.13 -3.30 -5.82
CA LEU A 64 2.00 -2.19 -5.44
C LEU A 64 2.66 -1.53 -6.64
N LEU A 65 3.11 -2.32 -7.62
CA LEU A 65 3.69 -1.80 -8.86
C LEU A 65 2.67 -0.98 -9.63
N LEU A 66 1.46 -1.50 -9.81
CA LEU A 66 0.37 -0.79 -10.49
C LEU A 66 0.03 0.52 -9.77
N SER A 67 -0.21 0.47 -8.45
CA SER A 67 -0.56 1.66 -7.67
C SER A 67 0.54 2.71 -7.70
N THR A 68 1.81 2.29 -7.56
CA THR A 68 2.95 3.20 -7.59
C THR A 68 3.14 3.81 -8.97
N THR A 69 3.13 2.99 -10.04
CA THR A 69 3.31 3.47 -11.41
C THR A 69 2.22 4.45 -11.81
N VAL A 70 0.94 4.11 -11.58
CA VAL A 70 -0.18 4.99 -11.92
C VAL A 70 -0.08 6.32 -11.16
N THR A 71 0.15 6.26 -9.86
CA THR A 71 0.23 7.47 -9.03
C THR A 71 1.42 8.34 -9.42
N MET A 72 2.60 7.75 -9.61
CA MET A 72 3.81 8.50 -9.99
C MET A 72 3.70 9.06 -11.42
N SER A 73 3.12 8.31 -12.35
CA SER A 73 2.88 8.79 -13.71
C SER A 73 1.97 10.02 -13.73
N ILE A 74 0.89 10.02 -12.98
CA ILE A 74 0.00 11.18 -12.87
C ILE A 74 0.76 12.39 -12.33
N LEU A 75 1.53 12.24 -11.25
CA LEU A 75 2.26 13.35 -10.63
C LEU A 75 3.34 13.94 -11.53
N VAL A 76 4.02 13.12 -12.33
CA VAL A 76 5.03 13.58 -13.29
C VAL A 76 4.37 14.22 -14.52
N LEU A 77 3.32 13.61 -15.08
CA LEU A 77 2.62 14.14 -16.26
C LEU A 77 1.89 15.46 -15.97
N THR A 78 1.40 15.66 -14.75
CA THR A 78 0.81 16.94 -14.34
C THR A 78 1.84 18.01 -13.99
N GLY A 79 3.13 17.67 -14.03
CA GLY A 79 4.22 18.61 -13.71
C GLY A 79 4.35 18.94 -12.23
N VAL A 80 3.62 18.24 -11.36
CA VAL A 80 3.66 18.43 -9.91
C VAL A 80 4.98 17.95 -9.32
N LEU A 81 5.52 16.85 -9.85
CA LEU A 81 6.83 16.31 -9.52
C LEU A 81 7.73 16.28 -10.74
N LYS A 82 8.98 16.66 -10.56
CA LYS A 82 10.02 16.46 -11.55
C LYS A 82 10.54 15.03 -11.46
N PHE A 83 10.94 14.45 -12.61
CA PHE A 83 11.55 13.12 -12.65
C PHE A 83 13.02 13.17 -12.18
N GLU A 84 13.20 13.52 -10.92
CA GLU A 84 14.51 13.67 -10.27
C GLU A 84 14.61 12.75 -9.05
N PRO A 85 15.77 12.11 -8.79
CA PRO A 85 15.91 11.12 -7.73
C PRO A 85 15.45 11.61 -6.35
N TYR A 86 15.77 12.87 -6.01
CA TYR A 86 15.46 13.45 -4.69
C TYR A 86 13.96 13.69 -4.46
N GLN A 87 13.14 13.79 -5.52
CA GLN A 87 11.68 13.86 -5.42
C GLN A 87 11.03 12.49 -5.54
N MET A 88 11.47 11.71 -6.55
CA MET A 88 10.84 10.44 -6.90
C MET A 88 11.01 9.35 -5.83
N ILE A 89 12.22 9.20 -5.28
CA ILE A 89 12.51 8.10 -4.33
C ILE A 89 11.75 8.24 -3.02
N PRO A 90 11.76 9.41 -2.33
CA PRO A 90 10.98 9.58 -1.10
C PRO A 90 9.48 9.42 -1.31
N VAL A 91 8.92 9.99 -2.39
CA VAL A 91 7.48 9.88 -2.71
C VAL A 91 7.10 8.43 -3.01
N THR A 92 7.92 7.70 -3.78
CA THR A 92 7.73 6.25 -4.00
C THR A 92 7.72 5.47 -2.68
N GLY A 93 8.62 5.81 -1.75
CA GLY A 93 8.66 5.20 -0.43
C GLY A 93 7.36 5.42 0.36
N MET A 94 6.80 6.64 0.33
CA MET A 94 5.52 6.97 0.97
C MET A 94 4.36 6.20 0.34
N VAL A 95 4.26 6.17 -0.98
CA VAL A 95 3.22 5.44 -1.73
C VAL A 95 3.30 3.94 -1.45
N ALA A 96 4.48 3.35 -1.64
CA ALA A 96 4.67 1.91 -1.45
C ALA A 96 4.46 1.47 0.01
N GLY A 97 4.90 2.27 0.99
CA GLY A 97 4.74 1.99 2.41
C GLY A 97 3.28 1.99 2.87
N ASN A 98 2.50 2.99 2.46
CA ASN A 98 1.07 3.07 2.78
C ASN A 98 0.27 1.98 2.04
N SER A 99 0.55 1.76 0.75
CA SER A 99 -0.08 0.71 -0.05
C SER A 99 0.23 -0.69 0.49
N MET A 100 1.47 -0.96 0.94
CA MET A 100 1.85 -2.20 1.62
C MET A 100 1.03 -2.43 2.89
N THR A 101 0.80 -1.39 3.66
CA THR A 101 -0.01 -1.48 4.89
C THR A 101 -1.46 -1.78 4.56
N ALA A 102 -2.02 -1.09 3.57
CA ALA A 102 -3.38 -1.31 3.08
C ALA A 102 -3.57 -2.75 2.57
N VAL A 103 -2.67 -3.25 1.72
CA VAL A 103 -2.69 -4.64 1.22
C VAL A 103 -2.59 -5.66 2.36
N GLY A 104 -1.75 -5.39 3.37
CA GLY A 104 -1.63 -6.24 4.55
C GLY A 104 -2.92 -6.32 5.37
N LEU A 105 -3.66 -5.22 5.47
CA LEU A 105 -4.98 -5.18 6.12
C LEU A 105 -6.05 -5.90 5.30
N VAL A 106 -6.04 -5.71 3.98
CA VAL A 106 -6.91 -6.46 3.05
C VAL A 106 -6.75 -7.97 3.26
N TYR A 107 -5.53 -8.48 3.25
CA TYR A 107 -5.29 -9.91 3.45
C TYR A 107 -5.78 -10.41 4.80
N ARG A 108 -5.56 -9.64 5.85
CA ARG A 108 -6.03 -9.99 7.20
C ARG A 108 -7.55 -10.01 7.26
N SER A 109 -8.21 -8.99 6.70
CA SER A 109 -9.66 -8.89 6.64
C SER A 109 -10.27 -10.05 5.84
N LEU A 110 -9.73 -10.35 4.64
CA LEU A 110 -10.19 -11.49 3.84
C LEU A 110 -10.08 -12.81 4.62
N ASN A 111 -8.93 -13.11 5.24
CA ASN A 111 -8.74 -14.32 6.02
C ASN A 111 -9.72 -14.44 7.18
N GLN A 112 -9.97 -13.35 7.89
CA GLN A 112 -10.88 -13.32 9.01
C GLN A 112 -12.32 -13.51 8.55
N GLN A 113 -12.78 -12.71 7.57
CA GLN A 113 -14.16 -12.73 7.13
C GLN A 113 -14.56 -14.04 6.42
N PHE A 114 -13.65 -14.65 5.63
CA PHE A 114 -13.93 -15.96 5.05
C PHE A 114 -14.06 -17.07 6.12
N ARG A 115 -13.40 -16.92 7.26
CA ARG A 115 -13.59 -17.84 8.40
C ARG A 115 -14.90 -17.58 9.15
N ASP A 116 -15.18 -16.30 9.42
CA ASP A 116 -16.35 -15.91 10.23
C ASP A 116 -17.66 -16.12 9.46
N GLN A 117 -17.65 -15.94 8.13
CA GLN A 117 -18.82 -16.04 7.27
C GLN A 117 -18.81 -17.33 6.41
N GLN A 118 -18.07 -18.37 6.83
CA GLN A 118 -17.94 -19.61 6.07
C GLN A 118 -19.29 -20.25 5.72
N GLY A 119 -20.22 -20.30 6.67
CA GLY A 119 -21.58 -20.83 6.47
C GLY A 119 -22.34 -20.07 5.36
N GLN A 120 -22.34 -18.74 5.40
CA GLN A 120 -23.00 -17.91 4.41
C GLN A 120 -22.41 -18.08 3.00
N VAL A 121 -21.09 -18.25 2.91
CA VAL A 121 -20.42 -18.52 1.62
C VAL A 121 -20.86 -19.87 1.10
N PHE A 122 -20.95 -20.93 1.92
CA PHE A 122 -21.44 -22.25 1.52
C PHE A 122 -22.90 -22.20 1.08
N GLU A 123 -23.77 -21.52 1.81
CA GLU A 123 -25.19 -21.37 1.45
C GLU A 123 -25.34 -20.72 0.07
N ARG A 124 -24.62 -19.62 -0.19
CA ARG A 124 -24.65 -18.93 -1.50
C ARG A 124 -24.14 -19.81 -2.62
N LEU A 125 -23.11 -20.62 -2.39
CA LEU A 125 -22.59 -21.56 -3.39
C LEU A 125 -23.58 -22.73 -3.62
N ALA A 126 -24.23 -23.25 -2.58
CA ALA A 126 -25.23 -24.31 -2.67
C ALA A 126 -26.48 -23.87 -3.45
N LEU A 127 -26.83 -22.60 -3.37
CA LEU A 127 -27.91 -21.99 -4.18
C LEU A 127 -27.50 -21.73 -5.65
N GLY A 128 -26.31 -22.18 -6.08
CA GLY A 128 -25.82 -22.01 -7.46
C GLY A 128 -25.10 -20.67 -7.71
N GLY A 129 -24.81 -19.90 -6.66
CA GLY A 129 -24.09 -18.64 -6.78
C GLY A 129 -22.62 -18.84 -7.20
N SER A 130 -22.09 -17.96 -8.04
CA SER A 130 -20.67 -17.97 -8.40
C SER A 130 -19.80 -17.57 -7.21
N PRO A 131 -18.50 -17.97 -7.15
CA PRO A 131 -17.55 -17.53 -6.12
C PRO A 131 -17.48 -16.02 -5.96
N LYS A 132 -17.65 -15.26 -7.06
CA LYS A 132 -17.70 -13.81 -7.06
C LYS A 132 -18.90 -13.28 -6.29
N LEU A 133 -20.09 -13.84 -6.49
CA LEU A 133 -21.31 -13.45 -5.76
C LEU A 133 -21.21 -13.85 -4.28
N ALA A 134 -20.71 -15.05 -3.99
CA ALA A 134 -20.55 -15.54 -2.62
C ALA A 134 -19.58 -14.69 -1.79
N ALA A 135 -18.49 -14.19 -2.42
CA ALA A 135 -17.46 -13.41 -1.76
C ALA A 135 -17.67 -11.88 -1.83
N ASN A 136 -18.69 -11.38 -2.53
CA ASN A 136 -18.82 -9.96 -2.83
C ASN A 136 -18.81 -9.05 -1.61
N SER A 137 -19.61 -9.39 -0.58
CA SER A 137 -19.65 -8.63 0.68
C SER A 137 -18.30 -8.62 1.40
N ILE A 138 -17.61 -9.77 1.41
CA ILE A 138 -16.29 -9.95 2.02
C ILE A 138 -15.22 -9.11 1.32
N VAL A 139 -15.24 -9.10 -0.02
CA VAL A 139 -14.30 -8.30 -0.83
C VAL A 139 -14.49 -6.80 -0.58
N HIS A 140 -15.73 -6.31 -0.58
CA HIS A 140 -16.00 -4.89 -0.31
C HIS A 140 -15.54 -4.46 1.08
N GLU A 141 -15.83 -5.26 2.10
CA GLU A 141 -15.41 -4.96 3.47
C GLU A 141 -13.88 -5.05 3.64
N ALA A 142 -13.23 -5.96 2.93
CA ALA A 142 -11.77 -6.03 2.92
C ALA A 142 -11.13 -4.78 2.29
N ILE A 143 -11.70 -4.25 1.20
CA ILE A 143 -11.25 -2.99 0.59
C ILE A 143 -11.42 -1.84 1.58
N ARG A 144 -12.59 -1.75 2.22
CA ARG A 144 -12.88 -0.73 3.22
C ARG A 144 -11.88 -0.78 4.37
N THR A 145 -11.63 -1.97 4.92
CA THR A 145 -10.65 -2.18 6.00
C THR A 145 -9.23 -1.79 5.58
N GLY A 146 -8.84 -2.08 4.33
CA GLY A 146 -7.54 -1.71 3.80
C GLY A 146 -7.34 -0.20 3.67
N MET A 147 -8.38 0.54 3.29
CA MET A 147 -8.34 2.00 3.12
C MET A 147 -8.56 2.77 4.43
N GLN A 148 -9.17 2.17 5.43
CA GLN A 148 -9.62 2.83 6.65
C GLN A 148 -8.52 3.67 7.34
N PRO A 149 -7.27 3.17 7.56
CA PRO A 149 -6.25 3.97 8.23
C PRO A 149 -5.88 5.25 7.47
N THR A 150 -5.85 5.19 6.14
CA THR A 150 -5.57 6.36 5.31
C THR A 150 -6.70 7.38 5.40
N ILE A 151 -7.96 6.93 5.35
CA ILE A 151 -9.14 7.78 5.47
C ILE A 151 -9.18 8.44 6.84
N ASP A 152 -8.95 7.69 7.92
CA ASP A 152 -8.98 8.19 9.29
C ASP A 152 -7.87 9.23 9.53
N THR A 153 -6.68 8.98 9.00
CA THR A 153 -5.57 9.93 9.07
C THR A 153 -5.93 11.24 8.35
N VAL A 154 -6.52 11.16 7.16
CA VAL A 154 -6.93 12.35 6.39
C VAL A 154 -8.01 13.15 7.12
N ARG A 155 -8.96 12.49 7.77
CA ARG A 155 -10.02 13.16 8.56
C ARG A 155 -9.48 13.95 9.75
N THR A 156 -8.33 13.58 10.28
CA THR A 156 -7.72 14.24 11.46
C THR A 156 -6.77 15.37 11.09
N TYR A 157 -6.40 15.50 9.82
CA TYR A 157 -5.48 16.54 9.37
C TYR A 157 -6.02 17.96 9.66
N GLY A 158 -5.16 18.78 10.22
CA GLY A 158 -5.47 20.18 10.56
C GLY A 158 -6.31 20.37 11.81
N LEU A 159 -6.96 19.32 12.34
CA LEU A 159 -7.79 19.40 13.55
C LEU A 159 -7.06 18.79 14.76
N VAL A 160 -6.50 17.61 14.59
CA VAL A 160 -5.85 16.85 15.67
C VAL A 160 -4.34 16.75 15.44
N SER A 161 -3.93 16.61 14.19
CA SER A 161 -2.51 16.42 13.84
C SER A 161 -2.13 17.26 12.63
N LEU A 162 -0.91 17.80 12.66
CA LEU A 162 -0.27 18.34 11.46
C LEU A 162 0.54 17.22 10.81
N PRO A 163 0.36 16.99 9.50
CA PRO A 163 1.12 15.98 8.77
C PRO A 163 2.61 16.26 8.80
N GLY A 164 3.42 15.20 8.95
CA GLY A 164 4.87 15.33 9.10
C GLY A 164 5.56 16.04 7.94
N MET A 165 5.09 15.84 6.69
CA MET A 165 5.63 16.54 5.54
C MET A 165 5.37 18.06 5.61
N MET A 166 4.13 18.43 5.91
CA MET A 166 3.76 19.84 6.08
C MET A 166 4.56 20.49 7.22
N SER A 167 4.63 19.84 8.38
CA SER A 167 5.38 20.33 9.52
C SER A 167 6.87 20.47 9.19
N GLY A 168 7.45 19.48 8.48
CA GLY A 168 8.85 19.53 8.05
C GLY A 168 9.15 20.69 7.10
N LEU A 169 8.26 20.95 6.14
CA LEU A 169 8.40 22.09 5.22
C LEU A 169 8.32 23.44 5.94
N ILE A 170 7.38 23.58 6.90
CA ILE A 170 7.26 24.82 7.69
C ILE A 170 8.51 25.02 8.57
N MET A 171 9.03 23.97 9.21
CA MET A 171 10.26 24.02 9.99
C MET A 171 11.49 24.34 9.13
N ALA A 172 11.48 23.98 7.85
CA ALA A 172 12.50 24.34 6.86
C ALA A 172 12.36 25.78 6.32
N GLY A 173 11.38 26.56 6.80
CA GLY A 173 11.18 27.96 6.41
C GLY A 173 10.28 28.16 5.18
N VAL A 174 9.60 27.11 4.71
CA VAL A 174 8.63 27.22 3.61
C VAL A 174 7.34 27.87 4.13
N ASP A 175 6.79 28.81 3.36
CA ASP A 175 5.51 29.44 3.68
C ASP A 175 4.41 28.41 3.94
N PRO A 176 3.63 28.55 5.03
CA PRO A 176 2.57 27.61 5.40
C PRO A 176 1.55 27.33 4.30
N ILE A 177 1.18 28.35 3.50
CA ILE A 177 0.22 28.18 2.40
C ILE A 177 0.78 27.24 1.33
N HIS A 178 2.07 27.38 1.01
CA HIS A 178 2.74 26.47 0.07
C HIS A 178 2.87 25.05 0.65
N ALA A 179 3.22 24.93 1.93
CA ALA A 179 3.28 23.63 2.61
C ALA A 179 1.92 22.89 2.61
N ILE A 180 0.81 23.62 2.79
CA ILE A 180 -0.56 23.06 2.71
C ILE A 180 -0.86 22.52 1.30
N LYS A 181 -0.50 23.24 0.23
CA LYS A 181 -0.71 22.78 -1.15
C LYS A 181 0.00 21.44 -1.42
N TYR A 182 1.25 21.31 -0.99
CA TYR A 182 1.97 20.04 -1.09
C TYR A 182 1.31 18.93 -0.27
N GLN A 183 0.80 19.25 0.92
CA GLN A 183 0.11 18.26 1.75
C GLN A 183 -1.20 17.78 1.12
N ILE A 184 -1.98 18.66 0.50
CA ILE A 184 -3.20 18.30 -0.24
C ILE A 184 -2.86 17.32 -1.38
N MET A 185 -1.81 17.60 -2.13
CA MET A 185 -1.31 16.68 -3.17
C MET A 185 -0.98 15.29 -2.58
N VAL A 186 -0.26 15.24 -1.46
CA VAL A 186 0.09 13.98 -0.79
C VAL A 186 -1.15 13.22 -0.34
N VAL A 187 -2.18 13.90 0.16
CA VAL A 187 -3.46 13.28 0.54
C VAL A 187 -4.10 12.55 -0.64
N PHE A 188 -4.26 13.23 -1.77
CA PHE A 188 -4.84 12.60 -2.98
C PHE A 188 -3.98 11.46 -3.50
N MET A 189 -2.68 11.64 -3.49
CA MET A 189 -1.71 10.61 -3.87
C MET A 189 -1.85 9.34 -3.02
N LEU A 190 -1.90 9.49 -1.70
CA LEU A 190 -2.00 8.34 -0.78
C LEU A 190 -3.38 7.66 -0.85
N LEU A 191 -4.47 8.42 -0.96
CA LEU A 191 -5.82 7.87 -1.13
C LEU A 191 -5.92 7.06 -2.43
N SER A 192 -5.42 7.61 -3.53
CA SER A 192 -5.42 6.93 -4.83
C SER A 192 -4.59 5.65 -4.80
N ALA A 193 -3.37 5.72 -4.28
CA ALA A 193 -2.46 4.58 -4.22
C ALA A 193 -2.98 3.45 -3.32
N THR A 194 -3.47 3.78 -2.12
CA THR A 194 -4.05 2.80 -1.20
C THR A 194 -5.34 2.21 -1.74
N GLY A 195 -6.16 3.01 -2.42
CA GLY A 195 -7.37 2.56 -3.10
C GLY A 195 -7.07 1.54 -4.20
N ILE A 196 -6.21 1.90 -5.15
CA ILE A 196 -5.80 1.02 -6.27
C ILE A 196 -5.21 -0.29 -5.74
N SER A 197 -4.28 -0.22 -4.79
CA SER A 197 -3.64 -1.41 -4.23
C SER A 197 -4.60 -2.29 -3.43
N SER A 198 -5.54 -1.71 -2.67
CA SER A 198 -6.55 -2.45 -1.90
C SER A 198 -7.54 -3.16 -2.81
N VAL A 199 -8.03 -2.48 -3.84
CA VAL A 199 -8.95 -3.05 -4.83
C VAL A 199 -8.26 -4.21 -5.56
N PHE A 200 -7.07 -3.98 -6.11
CA PHE A 200 -6.32 -5.00 -6.82
C PHE A 200 -6.04 -6.23 -5.94
N ALA A 201 -5.53 -6.00 -4.73
CA ALA A 201 -5.21 -7.09 -3.80
C ALA A 201 -6.45 -7.88 -3.40
N SER A 202 -7.59 -7.23 -3.12
CA SER A 202 -8.84 -7.89 -2.76
C SER A 202 -9.35 -8.76 -3.91
N PHE A 203 -9.43 -8.22 -5.14
CA PHE A 203 -9.93 -8.95 -6.29
C PHE A 203 -9.02 -10.09 -6.77
N MET A 204 -7.72 -10.02 -6.53
CA MET A 204 -6.81 -11.11 -6.85
C MET A 204 -6.73 -12.15 -5.72
N ALA A 205 -6.81 -11.69 -4.46
CA ALA A 205 -6.65 -12.58 -3.31
C ALA A 205 -7.92 -13.42 -3.04
N TYR A 206 -9.15 -12.89 -3.20
CA TYR A 206 -10.35 -13.69 -2.93
C TYR A 206 -10.42 -14.95 -3.79
N ARG A 207 -9.93 -14.89 -5.05
CA ARG A 207 -9.88 -16.05 -5.95
C ARG A 207 -9.07 -17.22 -5.38
N LYS A 208 -8.09 -16.93 -4.50
CA LYS A 208 -7.24 -17.94 -3.87
C LYS A 208 -7.90 -18.67 -2.71
N PHE A 209 -9.10 -18.26 -2.32
CA PHE A 209 -9.95 -18.96 -1.34
C PHE A 209 -10.88 -19.98 -1.99
N PHE A 210 -10.89 -20.11 -3.30
CA PHE A 210 -11.70 -21.07 -4.03
C PHE A 210 -10.79 -21.96 -4.90
N ASN A 211 -11.15 -23.24 -4.97
CA ASN A 211 -10.52 -24.18 -5.91
C ASN A 211 -11.20 -24.11 -7.30
N GLU A 212 -10.68 -24.89 -8.26
CA GLU A 212 -11.23 -24.97 -9.62
C GLU A 212 -12.69 -25.48 -9.66
N ARG A 213 -13.12 -26.20 -8.62
CA ARG A 213 -14.51 -26.71 -8.45
C ARG A 213 -15.39 -25.75 -7.62
N TRP A 214 -14.97 -24.50 -7.44
CA TRP A 214 -15.68 -23.44 -6.68
C TRP A 214 -15.88 -23.74 -5.19
N GLN A 215 -15.14 -24.70 -4.62
CA GLN A 215 -15.21 -25.01 -3.19
C GLN A 215 -14.32 -24.06 -2.41
N LEU A 216 -14.80 -23.60 -1.27
CA LEU A 216 -14.05 -22.75 -0.36
C LEU A 216 -12.87 -23.52 0.27
N GLN A 217 -11.66 -23.00 0.13
CA GLN A 217 -10.44 -23.49 0.77
C GLN A 217 -9.83 -22.38 1.61
N LEU A 218 -9.91 -22.54 2.93
CA LEU A 218 -9.28 -21.58 3.83
C LEU A 218 -7.76 -21.81 3.87
N PRO A 219 -6.95 -20.76 3.75
CA PRO A 219 -5.50 -20.87 3.88
C PRO A 219 -5.12 -21.40 5.27
N VAL A 220 -4.24 -22.38 5.31
CA VAL A 220 -3.69 -22.91 6.56
C VAL A 220 -2.66 -21.90 7.09
N LYS A 221 -2.87 -21.43 8.30
CA LYS A 221 -1.94 -20.56 9.00
C LYS A 221 -0.63 -21.34 9.25
N LYS A 222 0.43 -21.04 8.49
CA LYS A 222 1.78 -21.51 8.80
C LYS A 222 2.43 -20.65 9.87
#